data_c1d301d7ad636ca4239154cb648f0a60
#
_entry.id   c1d301d7ad636ca4239154cb648f0a60
#
_cell.length_a   1.000
_cell.length_b   1.000
_cell.length_c   1.000
_cell.angle_alpha   90.00
_cell.angle_beta   90.00
_cell.angle_gamma   90.00
#
_symmetry.space_group_name_H-M   'P 1'
#
loop_
_entity.id
_entity.type
_entity.pdbx_description
1 polymer ?
#
loop_
_entity_poly.entity_id
_entity_poly.type
_entity_poly.pdbx_seq_one_letter_code
_entity_poly.pdbx_strand_id
1 'polypeptide(L)'
;MAVMKKVLIITYYWPPTGGSGVQRWVKFSKYLPQFGWQPIIYTPENPEMTSVDKTLEEDIPKEAVVIKRHITEFYTLYHKLTGKKDATKEEVNPINNQKKSFKQKLMLFLRGNLFIPDPRVTWVNPSVRFLKKYLKENHVDAIVSTGPPQSMHLIARRLSKATGIPWVADFRDPWTKMFYFKHLCLCGWAERRHHKLEKQVLDDASVVVAVSPLVQEEFQAMTGTPVELITNGFDDDDFSQVVEPDGYFNVTHTGLFASDGNPETLWDVLSEKCRTDKEFDKMLHIRLIGKTDKEIIDSINAAGLGSHVINLGYQDHNVAVREQKNASLLILPLRKEPEYRATLPGKLFEYLASMNPIL
;
A
#
# COMPACT_ATOMS: atom_id res chain seq x y z
N MET A 1 31.11 -1.65 21.41
CA MET A 1 29.88 -1.79 20.62
C MET A 1 30.25 -1.82 19.16
N ALA A 2 29.77 -2.79 18.39
CA ALA A 2 29.98 -2.78 16.94
C ALA A 2 29.32 -1.53 16.34
N VAL A 3 30.02 -0.87 15.41
CA VAL A 3 29.46 0.30 14.71
C VAL A 3 28.29 -0.19 13.84
N MET A 4 27.09 0.32 14.07
CA MET A 4 25.93 -0.01 13.26
C MET A 4 26.12 0.52 11.83
N LYS A 5 25.82 -0.31 10.85
CA LYS A 5 25.69 0.14 9.45
C LYS A 5 24.46 1.05 9.32
N LYS A 6 24.50 1.96 8.36
CA LYS A 6 23.44 2.93 8.15
C LYS A 6 22.74 2.69 6.80
N VAL A 7 21.43 2.70 6.80
CA VAL A 7 20.62 2.56 5.57
C VAL A 7 19.69 3.77 5.39
N LEU A 8 19.83 4.44 4.24
CA LEU A 8 18.92 5.52 3.84
C LEU A 8 17.70 4.92 3.15
N ILE A 9 16.54 5.05 3.76
CA ILE A 9 15.25 4.54 3.26
C ILE A 9 14.45 5.71 2.70
N ILE A 10 14.21 5.71 1.39
CA ILE A 10 13.44 6.73 0.68
C ILE A 10 12.02 6.21 0.50
N THR A 11 11.08 6.77 1.24
CA THR A 11 9.67 6.40 1.22
C THR A 11 8.77 7.62 1.18
N TYR A 12 7.62 7.48 0.52
CA TYR A 12 6.59 8.52 0.54
C TYR A 12 5.64 8.33 1.73
N TYR A 13 5.30 7.08 2.05
CA TYR A 13 4.38 6.73 3.13
C TYR A 13 5.14 6.43 4.41
N TRP A 14 4.86 7.20 5.46
CA TRP A 14 5.45 7.07 6.79
C TRP A 14 4.46 7.55 7.85
N PRO A 15 4.50 7.06 9.11
CA PRO A 15 3.62 7.55 10.16
C PRO A 15 3.65 9.09 10.33
N PRO A 16 2.50 9.71 10.64
CA PRO A 16 1.22 9.13 11.05
C PRO A 16 0.27 8.72 9.91
N THR A 17 0.75 8.62 8.66
CA THR A 17 -0.07 8.08 7.58
C THR A 17 -0.41 6.63 7.87
N GLY A 18 -1.68 6.25 7.73
CA GLY A 18 -2.15 4.88 7.88
C GLY A 18 -2.19 4.11 6.55
N GLY A 19 -2.51 2.83 6.65
CA GLY A 19 -2.73 1.92 5.54
C GLY A 19 -1.52 1.05 5.18
N SER A 20 -1.77 0.04 4.34
CA SER A 20 -0.80 -1.02 4.00
C SER A 20 0.52 -0.53 3.40
N GLY A 21 0.49 0.64 2.75
CA GLY A 21 1.70 1.23 2.17
C GLY A 21 2.74 1.68 3.19
N VAL A 22 2.35 1.87 4.46
CA VAL A 22 3.21 2.33 5.56
C VAL A 22 3.80 1.14 6.32
N GLN A 23 2.98 0.15 6.66
CA GLN A 23 3.30 -0.95 7.58
C GLN A 23 4.62 -1.64 7.22
N ARG A 24 4.82 -2.03 5.95
CA ARG A 24 6.01 -2.76 5.51
C ARG A 24 7.32 -2.11 5.98
N TRP A 25 7.50 -0.82 5.69
CA TRP A 25 8.77 -0.16 6.01
C TRP A 25 8.86 0.35 7.44
N VAL A 26 7.75 0.60 8.11
CA VAL A 26 7.74 0.83 9.57
C VAL A 26 8.20 -0.42 10.28
N LYS A 27 7.58 -1.57 9.97
CA LYS A 27 7.94 -2.86 10.61
C LYS A 27 9.36 -3.29 10.25
N PHE A 28 9.80 -3.17 9.01
CA PHE A 28 11.22 -3.42 8.68
C PHE A 28 12.15 -2.50 9.46
N SER A 29 11.83 -1.22 9.58
CA SER A 29 12.64 -0.26 10.34
C SER A 29 12.70 -0.60 11.83
N LYS A 30 11.60 -1.13 12.42
CA LYS A 30 11.53 -1.62 13.80
C LYS A 30 12.57 -2.69 14.07
N TYR A 31 12.77 -3.61 13.12
CA TYR A 31 13.67 -4.75 13.30
C TYR A 31 15.11 -4.53 12.81
N LEU A 32 15.37 -3.56 11.93
CA LEU A 32 16.71 -3.29 11.41
C LEU A 32 17.81 -3.12 12.48
N PRO A 33 17.56 -2.45 13.63
CA PRO A 33 18.57 -2.33 14.69
C PRO A 33 19.04 -3.67 15.26
N GLN A 34 18.15 -4.67 15.32
CA GLN A 34 18.49 -6.02 15.80
C GLN A 34 19.50 -6.73 14.88
N PHE A 35 19.57 -6.31 13.60
CA PHE A 35 20.53 -6.79 12.61
C PHE A 35 21.73 -5.86 12.42
N GLY A 36 21.93 -4.91 13.33
CA GLY A 36 23.06 -3.98 13.30
C GLY A 36 22.93 -2.85 12.26
N TRP A 37 21.68 -2.51 11.85
CA TRP A 37 21.43 -1.42 10.91
C TRP A 37 20.67 -0.29 11.58
N GLN A 38 21.17 0.94 11.40
CA GLN A 38 20.45 2.17 11.79
C GLN A 38 19.62 2.68 10.58
N PRO A 39 18.28 2.73 10.70
CA PRO A 39 17.44 3.29 9.63
C PRO A 39 17.48 4.81 9.63
N ILE A 40 17.70 5.40 8.45
CA ILE A 40 17.58 6.84 8.18
C ILE A 40 16.44 7.00 7.18
N ILE A 41 15.33 7.51 7.63
CA ILE A 41 14.10 7.62 6.85
C ILE A 41 14.05 8.98 6.17
N TYR A 42 13.91 9.01 4.85
CA TYR A 42 13.65 10.22 4.09
C TYR A 42 12.22 10.19 3.55
N THR A 43 11.39 11.13 4.00
CA THR A 43 9.95 11.15 3.73
C THR A 43 9.44 12.59 3.55
N PRO A 44 8.30 12.83 2.87
CA PRO A 44 7.70 14.16 2.80
C PRO A 44 7.22 14.63 4.18
N GLU A 45 7.31 15.95 4.40
CA GLU A 45 6.79 16.62 5.59
C GLU A 45 5.25 16.76 5.54
N ASN A 46 4.73 16.98 4.34
CA ASN A 46 3.31 17.25 4.08
C ASN A 46 2.73 16.27 3.04
N PRO A 47 2.75 14.94 3.30
CA PRO A 47 2.23 13.98 2.35
C PRO A 47 0.71 14.09 2.21
N GLU A 48 0.18 13.72 1.03
CA GLU A 48 -1.24 13.46 0.90
C GLU A 48 -1.63 12.19 1.66
N MET A 49 -2.23 12.35 2.83
CA MET A 49 -2.70 11.22 3.64
C MET A 49 -4.12 10.83 3.25
N THR A 50 -4.35 9.52 3.07
CA THR A 50 -5.68 8.93 2.86
C THR A 50 -6.33 8.53 4.17
N SER A 51 -5.52 8.18 5.16
CA SER A 51 -5.91 7.82 6.53
C SER A 51 -4.79 8.22 7.47
N VAL A 52 -5.12 8.38 8.74
CA VAL A 52 -4.17 8.67 9.83
C VAL A 52 -4.25 7.54 10.83
N ASP A 53 -3.09 6.96 11.16
CA ASP A 53 -2.93 5.97 12.22
C ASP A 53 -1.69 6.32 13.03
N LYS A 54 -1.92 6.82 14.23
CA LYS A 54 -0.84 7.23 15.13
C LYS A 54 -0.21 6.05 15.88
N THR A 55 -0.89 4.91 15.95
CA THR A 55 -0.37 3.73 16.65
C THR A 55 0.91 3.21 15.99
N LEU A 56 1.04 3.41 14.66
CA LEU A 56 2.24 3.05 13.93
C LEU A 56 3.48 3.90 14.30
N GLU A 57 3.32 5.01 15.01
CA GLU A 57 4.47 5.79 15.51
C GLU A 57 5.24 5.05 16.63
N GLU A 58 4.56 4.15 17.35
CA GLU A 58 5.15 3.34 18.42
C GLU A 58 6.16 2.31 17.89
N ASP A 59 6.00 1.89 16.64
CA ASP A 59 6.90 0.97 15.96
C ASP A 59 8.19 1.63 15.42
N ILE A 60 8.31 2.95 15.49
CA ILE A 60 9.52 3.65 15.04
C ILE A 60 10.63 3.44 16.07
N PRO A 61 11.73 2.75 15.70
CA PRO A 61 12.81 2.51 16.65
C PRO A 61 13.50 3.81 17.06
N LYS A 62 13.97 3.86 18.30
CA LYS A 62 14.65 5.04 18.87
C LYS A 62 15.92 5.42 18.12
N GLU A 63 16.56 4.45 17.48
CA GLU A 63 17.75 4.61 16.63
C GLU A 63 17.45 5.25 15.29
N ALA A 64 16.18 5.30 14.88
CA ALA A 64 15.80 5.87 13.60
C ALA A 64 16.00 7.37 13.53
N VAL A 65 16.58 7.83 12.42
CA VAL A 65 16.65 9.25 12.08
C VAL A 65 15.61 9.54 11.01
N VAL A 66 14.63 10.40 11.30
CA VAL A 66 13.57 10.74 10.35
C VAL A 66 13.80 12.15 9.78
N ILE A 67 14.07 12.21 8.48
CA ILE A 67 14.29 13.45 7.72
C ILE A 67 13.05 13.78 6.92
N LYS A 68 12.31 14.80 7.33
CA LYS A 68 11.10 15.28 6.66
C LYS A 68 11.41 16.48 5.78
N ARG A 69 10.91 16.48 4.53
CA ARG A 69 11.10 17.59 3.59
C ARG A 69 9.82 17.92 2.86
N HIS A 70 9.56 19.20 2.67
CA HIS A 70 8.39 19.68 1.95
C HIS A 70 8.32 19.13 0.52
N ILE A 71 7.13 18.69 0.10
CA ILE A 71 6.80 18.30 -1.27
C ILE A 71 5.73 19.22 -1.85
N THR A 72 5.88 19.58 -3.13
CA THR A 72 4.79 20.24 -3.88
C THR A 72 3.94 19.18 -4.57
N GLU A 73 2.77 18.91 -4.01
CA GLU A 73 1.82 17.92 -4.55
C GLU A 73 1.09 18.45 -5.77
N PHE A 74 0.77 17.57 -6.71
CA PHE A 74 0.02 17.91 -7.92
C PHE A 74 -1.35 18.53 -7.60
N TYR A 75 -2.06 17.95 -6.64
CA TYR A 75 -3.38 18.46 -6.25
C TYR A 75 -3.29 19.84 -5.60
N THR A 76 -2.27 20.12 -4.82
CA THR A 76 -2.02 21.45 -4.24
C THR A 76 -1.79 22.49 -5.35
N LEU A 77 -1.03 22.11 -6.37
CA LEU A 77 -0.80 22.99 -7.53
C LEU A 77 -2.09 23.19 -8.33
N TYR A 78 -2.86 22.15 -8.54
CA TYR A 78 -4.16 22.19 -9.22
C TYR A 78 -5.16 23.10 -8.48
N HIS A 79 -5.30 22.96 -7.16
CA HIS A 79 -6.17 23.82 -6.33
C HIS A 79 -5.77 25.29 -6.43
N LYS A 80 -4.46 25.58 -6.41
CA LYS A 80 -3.96 26.95 -6.57
C LYS A 80 -4.29 27.54 -7.95
N LEU A 81 -4.24 26.73 -9.00
CA LEU A 81 -4.50 27.18 -10.38
C LEU A 81 -5.99 27.29 -10.70
N THR A 82 -6.85 26.47 -10.12
CA THR A 82 -8.29 26.41 -10.44
C THR A 82 -9.17 27.13 -9.43
N GLY A 83 -8.66 27.54 -8.28
CA GLY A 83 -9.41 28.17 -7.18
C GLY A 83 -10.45 27.25 -6.53
N LYS A 84 -10.57 25.98 -6.94
CA LYS A 84 -11.53 25.01 -6.39
C LYS A 84 -10.91 24.25 -5.23
N LYS A 85 -11.48 24.42 -4.03
CA LYS A 85 -11.08 23.67 -2.81
C LYS A 85 -11.57 22.20 -2.80
N ASP A 86 -12.50 21.82 -3.66
CA ASP A 86 -13.31 20.59 -3.56
C ASP A 86 -13.11 19.58 -4.70
N ALA A 87 -12.00 19.62 -5.47
CA ALA A 87 -11.69 18.47 -6.32
C ALA A 87 -11.25 17.32 -5.43
N THR A 88 -12.18 16.42 -5.11
CA THR A 88 -11.91 15.25 -4.29
C THR A 88 -10.94 14.31 -5.00
N LYS A 89 -10.07 13.65 -4.24
CA LYS A 89 -9.13 12.62 -4.76
C LYS A 89 -9.86 11.52 -5.56
N GLU A 90 -11.14 11.30 -5.28
CA GLU A 90 -12.02 10.35 -5.96
C GLU A 90 -12.30 10.73 -7.42
N GLU A 91 -12.37 12.02 -7.75
CA GLU A 91 -12.63 12.48 -9.13
C GLU A 91 -11.50 12.19 -10.11
N VAL A 92 -10.28 12.03 -9.63
CA VAL A 92 -9.07 11.79 -10.45
C VAL A 92 -8.50 10.41 -10.23
N ASN A 93 -9.26 9.52 -9.57
CA ASN A 93 -8.83 8.12 -9.38
C ASN A 93 -9.05 7.35 -10.71
N PRO A 94 -7.99 6.73 -11.30
CA PRO A 94 -8.13 5.95 -12.52
C PRO A 94 -9.03 4.71 -12.36
N ILE A 95 -9.22 4.23 -11.13
CA ILE A 95 -9.93 2.99 -10.80
C ILE A 95 -11.45 3.19 -10.69
N ASN A 96 -11.93 4.43 -10.57
CA ASN A 96 -13.35 4.67 -10.38
C ASN A 96 -14.13 4.36 -11.67
N ASN A 97 -15.04 3.38 -11.63
CA ASN A 97 -15.83 2.88 -12.75
C ASN A 97 -17.01 3.81 -13.18
N GLN A 98 -17.20 4.94 -12.50
CA GLN A 98 -18.24 5.90 -12.89
C GLN A 98 -17.92 6.56 -14.25
N LYS A 99 -18.96 6.89 -15.02
CA LYS A 99 -18.81 7.63 -16.29
C LYS A 99 -18.09 8.96 -16.06
N LYS A 100 -16.80 9.01 -16.41
CA LYS A 100 -15.96 10.20 -16.21
C LYS A 100 -16.37 11.32 -17.14
N SER A 101 -16.52 12.53 -16.58
CA SER A 101 -16.76 13.74 -17.36
C SER A 101 -15.55 14.07 -18.25
N PHE A 102 -15.74 14.92 -19.28
CA PHE A 102 -14.66 15.36 -20.15
C PHE A 102 -13.51 16.01 -19.34
N LYS A 103 -13.82 16.81 -18.33
CA LYS A 103 -12.82 17.44 -17.45
C LYS A 103 -12.01 16.40 -16.67
N GLN A 104 -12.65 15.36 -16.15
CA GLN A 104 -11.97 14.27 -15.44
C GLN A 104 -11.05 13.47 -16.39
N LYS A 105 -11.49 13.20 -17.62
CA LYS A 105 -10.66 12.56 -18.65
C LYS A 105 -9.42 13.39 -19.00
N LEU A 106 -9.60 14.70 -19.18
CA LEU A 106 -8.49 15.62 -19.43
C LEU A 106 -7.50 15.64 -18.25
N MET A 107 -7.99 15.64 -17.02
CA MET A 107 -7.15 15.61 -15.82
C MET A 107 -6.36 14.31 -15.71
N LEU A 108 -6.99 13.15 -15.97
CA LEU A 108 -6.30 11.86 -16.02
C LEU A 108 -5.23 11.83 -17.10
N PHE A 109 -5.55 12.39 -18.28
CA PHE A 109 -4.59 12.52 -19.37
C PHE A 109 -3.38 13.38 -18.95
N LEU A 110 -3.60 14.57 -18.39
CA LEU A 110 -2.52 15.44 -17.92
C LEU A 110 -1.68 14.77 -16.83
N ARG A 111 -2.35 14.13 -15.85
CA ARG A 111 -1.68 13.39 -14.78
C ARG A 111 -0.78 12.27 -15.31
N GLY A 112 -1.30 11.44 -16.22
CA GLY A 112 -0.58 10.29 -16.73
C GLY A 112 0.54 10.66 -17.71
N ASN A 113 0.39 11.77 -18.45
CA ASN A 113 1.31 12.11 -19.54
C ASN A 113 2.35 13.16 -19.18
N LEU A 114 2.07 14.06 -18.21
CA LEU A 114 3.01 15.10 -17.80
C LEU A 114 3.78 14.74 -16.51
N PHE A 115 3.15 13.98 -15.62
CA PHE A 115 3.74 13.62 -14.32
C PHE A 115 4.19 12.16 -14.33
N ILE A 116 5.28 11.89 -15.03
CA ILE A 116 5.85 10.55 -15.20
C ILE A 116 7.05 10.37 -14.25
N PRO A 117 7.04 9.36 -13.38
CA PRO A 117 6.17 8.18 -13.33
C PRO A 117 4.85 8.39 -12.58
N ASP A 118 4.77 9.38 -11.73
CA ASP A 118 3.65 9.69 -10.86
C ASP A 118 3.69 11.17 -10.43
N PRO A 119 2.63 11.72 -9.80
CA PRO A 119 2.56 13.11 -9.38
C PRO A 119 3.68 13.58 -8.42
N ARG A 120 4.42 12.65 -7.79
CA ARG A 120 5.53 12.95 -6.87
C ARG A 120 6.86 13.19 -7.60
N VAL A 121 6.86 13.13 -8.94
CA VAL A 121 8.06 13.41 -9.77
C VAL A 121 8.64 14.82 -9.51
N THR A 122 7.82 15.77 -9.10
CA THR A 122 8.24 17.12 -8.70
C THR A 122 9.22 17.12 -7.52
N TRP A 123 9.13 16.09 -6.66
CA TRP A 123 10.00 15.94 -5.49
C TRP A 123 11.37 15.33 -5.81
N VAL A 124 11.53 14.71 -6.98
CA VAL A 124 12.77 14.00 -7.35
C VAL A 124 13.98 14.93 -7.35
N ASN A 125 13.93 16.04 -8.08
CA ASN A 125 15.07 16.94 -8.21
C ASN A 125 15.45 17.64 -6.88
N PRO A 126 14.51 18.21 -6.11
CA PRO A 126 14.80 18.78 -4.79
C PRO A 126 15.41 17.76 -3.83
N SER A 127 14.85 16.54 -3.79
CA SER A 127 15.32 15.45 -2.93
C SER A 127 16.75 15.03 -3.27
N VAL A 128 17.04 14.79 -4.55
CA VAL A 128 18.40 14.43 -4.99
C VAL A 128 19.40 15.51 -4.63
N ARG A 129 19.07 16.80 -4.82
CA ARG A 129 19.96 17.90 -4.46
C ARG A 129 20.24 17.95 -2.97
N PHE A 130 19.21 17.82 -2.14
CA PHE A 130 19.33 17.81 -0.69
C PHE A 130 20.12 16.60 -0.20
N LEU A 131 19.75 15.40 -0.62
CA LEU A 131 20.36 14.16 -0.16
C LEU A 131 21.82 14.02 -0.62
N LYS A 132 22.18 14.54 -1.80
CA LYS A 132 23.59 14.61 -2.22
C LYS A 132 24.43 15.45 -1.26
N LYS A 133 23.89 16.56 -0.74
CA LYS A 133 24.58 17.36 0.28
C LYS A 133 24.66 16.61 1.61
N TYR A 134 23.54 16.05 2.05
CA TYR A 134 23.45 15.28 3.29
C TYR A 134 24.47 14.12 3.33
N LEU A 135 24.56 13.34 2.25
CA LEU A 135 25.44 12.18 2.14
C LEU A 135 26.95 12.51 2.10
N LYS A 136 27.33 13.78 1.84
CA LYS A 136 28.74 14.21 1.97
C LYS A 136 29.19 14.33 3.44
N GLU A 137 28.25 14.67 4.32
CA GLU A 137 28.49 14.87 5.75
C GLU A 137 28.08 13.65 6.59
N ASN A 138 27.20 12.81 6.05
CA ASN A 138 26.60 11.67 6.76
C ASN A 138 26.76 10.40 5.91
N HIS A 139 27.72 9.57 6.26
CA HIS A 139 27.93 8.29 5.57
C HIS A 139 26.74 7.37 5.78
N VAL A 140 26.32 6.68 4.70
CA VAL A 140 25.41 5.55 4.74
C VAL A 140 25.98 4.38 3.92
N ASP A 141 25.72 3.16 4.34
CA ASP A 141 26.25 1.94 3.73
C ASP A 141 25.37 1.44 2.58
N ALA A 142 24.09 1.79 2.60
CA ALA A 142 23.13 1.39 1.57
C ALA A 142 22.00 2.42 1.42
N ILE A 143 21.40 2.43 0.24
CA ILE A 143 20.15 3.16 -0.06
C ILE A 143 19.06 2.13 -0.33
N VAL A 144 17.86 2.38 0.19
CA VAL A 144 16.65 1.66 -0.19
C VAL A 144 15.62 2.67 -0.69
N SER A 145 14.88 2.30 -1.72
CA SER A 145 13.68 3.04 -2.13
C SER A 145 12.51 2.09 -2.25
N THR A 146 11.34 2.52 -1.80
CA THR A 146 10.13 1.71 -1.89
C THR A 146 9.06 2.39 -2.74
N GLY A 147 8.47 1.65 -3.64
CA GLY A 147 7.41 2.09 -4.54
C GLY A 147 6.20 1.16 -4.56
N PRO A 148 5.00 1.66 -4.89
CA PRO A 148 4.67 3.03 -5.29
C PRO A 148 4.70 4.05 -4.12
N PRO A 149 4.89 5.35 -4.41
CA PRO A 149 5.10 6.00 -5.70
C PRO A 149 6.47 5.67 -6.33
N GLN A 150 6.50 5.48 -7.65
CA GLN A 150 7.72 5.06 -8.37
C GLN A 150 8.78 6.18 -8.45
N SER A 151 8.38 7.42 -8.20
CA SER A 151 9.30 8.57 -8.09
C SER A 151 10.38 8.37 -7.02
N MET A 152 10.12 7.56 -5.98
CA MET A 152 11.10 7.22 -4.93
C MET A 152 12.31 6.47 -5.52
N HIS A 153 12.06 5.55 -6.46
CA HIS A 153 13.12 4.84 -7.16
C HIS A 153 13.99 5.79 -8.01
N LEU A 154 13.38 6.83 -8.62
CA LEU A 154 14.14 7.81 -9.40
C LEU A 154 15.07 8.67 -8.52
N ILE A 155 14.67 8.96 -7.27
CA ILE A 155 15.54 9.63 -6.30
C ILE A 155 16.74 8.75 -5.98
N ALA A 156 16.49 7.50 -5.55
CA ALA A 156 17.53 6.55 -5.18
C ALA A 156 18.50 6.24 -6.32
N ARG A 157 17.97 5.97 -7.53
CA ARG A 157 18.75 5.74 -8.73
C ARG A 157 19.76 6.84 -9.01
N ARG A 158 19.32 8.11 -8.93
CA ARG A 158 20.19 9.27 -9.16
C ARG A 158 21.23 9.46 -8.05
N LEU A 159 20.88 9.13 -6.82
CA LEU A 159 21.79 9.18 -5.68
C LEU A 159 22.85 8.08 -5.81
N SER A 160 22.46 6.84 -6.02
CA SER A 160 23.38 5.71 -6.19
C SER A 160 24.37 5.98 -7.32
N LYS A 161 23.90 6.42 -8.49
CA LYS A 161 24.81 6.82 -9.60
C LYS A 161 25.77 7.94 -9.28
N ALA A 162 25.38 8.86 -8.39
CA ALA A 162 26.21 10.01 -8.05
C ALA A 162 27.18 9.78 -6.90
N THR A 163 26.94 8.76 -6.07
CA THR A 163 27.69 8.49 -4.83
C THR A 163 28.41 7.15 -4.84
N GLY A 164 28.01 6.24 -5.73
CA GLY A 164 28.47 4.84 -5.74
C GLY A 164 27.90 3.96 -4.64
N ILE A 165 27.00 4.50 -3.79
CA ILE A 165 26.38 3.74 -2.70
C ILE A 165 25.43 2.68 -3.29
N PRO A 166 25.51 1.39 -2.85
CA PRO A 166 24.63 0.34 -3.33
C PRO A 166 23.17 0.66 -3.02
N TRP A 167 22.29 0.30 -3.95
CA TRP A 167 20.89 0.63 -3.88
C TRP A 167 19.98 -0.59 -4.08
N VAL A 168 19.04 -0.76 -3.15
CA VAL A 168 17.96 -1.75 -3.20
C VAL A 168 16.66 -1.07 -3.64
N ALA A 169 16.05 -1.57 -4.72
CA ALA A 169 14.76 -1.09 -5.21
C ALA A 169 13.64 -2.04 -4.76
N ASP A 170 12.86 -1.65 -3.75
CA ASP A 170 11.75 -2.43 -3.20
C ASP A 170 10.44 -2.10 -3.92
N PHE A 171 10.00 -3.01 -4.77
CA PHE A 171 8.74 -2.93 -5.50
C PHE A 171 7.63 -3.66 -4.74
N ARG A 172 6.79 -2.89 -4.06
CA ARG A 172 5.59 -3.43 -3.40
C ARG A 172 4.49 -3.80 -4.40
N ASP A 173 4.55 -3.21 -5.59
CA ASP A 173 3.69 -3.47 -6.73
C ASP A 173 4.49 -3.36 -8.02
N PRO A 174 4.13 -4.10 -9.09
CA PRO A 174 4.74 -3.90 -10.40
C PRO A 174 4.40 -2.49 -10.92
N TRP A 175 5.27 -1.91 -11.76
CA TRP A 175 5.07 -0.54 -12.25
C TRP A 175 4.13 -0.50 -13.45
N THR A 176 4.58 -0.97 -14.62
CA THR A 176 3.80 -0.87 -15.86
C THR A 176 2.76 -1.99 -16.00
N LYS A 177 2.87 -3.05 -15.21
CA LYS A 177 1.91 -4.16 -15.16
C LYS A 177 0.83 -4.00 -14.09
N MET A 178 0.80 -2.87 -13.37
CA MET A 178 -0.31 -2.58 -12.46
C MET A 178 -1.64 -2.53 -13.21
N PHE A 179 -2.67 -3.13 -12.63
CA PHE A 179 -4.01 -3.20 -13.22
C PHE A 179 -4.57 -1.84 -13.65
N TYR A 180 -4.26 -0.76 -12.91
CA TYR A 180 -4.73 0.59 -13.25
C TYR A 180 -3.90 1.27 -14.35
N PHE A 181 -2.76 0.73 -14.74
CA PHE A 181 -1.86 1.36 -15.72
C PHE A 181 -2.57 1.62 -17.06
N LYS A 182 -3.35 0.64 -17.53
CA LYS A 182 -4.19 0.76 -18.75
C LYS A 182 -5.26 1.85 -18.66
N HIS A 183 -5.63 2.27 -17.45
CA HIS A 183 -6.66 3.30 -17.23
C HIS A 183 -6.08 4.73 -17.08
N LEU A 184 -4.78 4.91 -17.20
CA LEU A 184 -4.12 6.22 -17.10
C LEU A 184 -4.29 7.09 -18.36
N CYS A 185 -4.90 6.58 -19.42
CA CYS A 185 -5.08 7.28 -20.70
C CYS A 185 -3.75 7.81 -21.28
N LEU A 186 -2.71 6.97 -21.28
CA LEU A 186 -1.37 7.34 -21.74
C LEU A 186 -1.34 7.49 -23.27
N CYS A 187 -0.62 8.50 -23.75
CA CYS A 187 -0.18 8.53 -25.15
C CYS A 187 1.05 7.62 -25.36
N GLY A 188 1.29 7.17 -26.58
CA GLY A 188 2.36 6.22 -26.87
C GLY A 188 3.76 6.70 -26.45
N TRP A 189 4.03 8.00 -26.38
CA TRP A 189 5.27 8.54 -25.86
C TRP A 189 5.37 8.35 -24.33
N ALA A 190 4.31 8.66 -23.59
CA ALA A 190 4.27 8.53 -22.14
C ALA A 190 4.40 7.06 -21.73
N GLU A 191 3.69 6.16 -22.39
CA GLU A 191 3.77 4.72 -22.17
C GLU A 191 5.20 4.20 -22.38
N ARG A 192 5.83 4.50 -23.53
CA ARG A 192 7.24 4.16 -23.75
C ARG A 192 8.17 4.76 -22.71
N ARG A 193 7.87 5.95 -22.20
CA ARG A 193 8.65 6.60 -21.14
C ARG A 193 8.55 5.85 -19.82
N HIS A 194 7.37 5.37 -19.44
CA HIS A 194 7.17 4.53 -18.25
C HIS A 194 7.98 3.24 -18.35
N HIS A 195 7.82 2.47 -19.43
CA HIS A 195 8.59 1.23 -19.66
C HIS A 195 10.10 1.48 -19.62
N LYS A 196 10.57 2.55 -20.25
CA LYS A 196 11.99 2.90 -20.22
C LYS A 196 12.48 3.21 -18.82
N LEU A 197 11.68 3.92 -18.00
CA LEU A 197 12.06 4.27 -16.62
C LEU A 197 12.06 3.03 -15.72
N GLU A 198 11.05 2.18 -15.82
CA GLU A 198 10.99 0.91 -15.11
C GLU A 198 12.23 0.05 -15.44
N LYS A 199 12.50 -0.18 -16.71
CA LYS A 199 13.70 -0.93 -17.15
C LYS A 199 15.00 -0.33 -16.60
N GLN A 200 15.14 1.00 -16.61
CA GLN A 200 16.31 1.68 -16.07
C GLN A 200 16.43 1.55 -14.54
N VAL A 201 15.32 1.49 -13.81
CA VAL A 201 15.32 1.24 -12.37
C VAL A 201 15.76 -0.19 -12.08
N LEU A 202 15.20 -1.16 -12.80
CA LEU A 202 15.57 -2.57 -12.66
C LEU A 202 17.06 -2.82 -12.99
N ASP A 203 17.59 -2.21 -14.06
CA ASP A 203 18.98 -2.43 -14.49
C ASP A 203 20.02 -1.71 -13.63
N ASP A 204 19.68 -0.54 -13.07
CA ASP A 204 20.61 0.30 -12.32
C ASP A 204 20.64 0.00 -10.82
N ALA A 205 19.68 -0.76 -10.29
CA ALA A 205 19.67 -1.19 -8.90
C ALA A 205 20.77 -2.23 -8.62
N SER A 206 21.30 -2.27 -7.42
CA SER A 206 22.21 -3.35 -6.99
C SER A 206 21.43 -4.64 -6.74
N VAL A 207 20.22 -4.51 -6.21
CA VAL A 207 19.25 -5.59 -5.99
C VAL A 207 17.85 -5.01 -6.17
N VAL A 208 16.97 -5.77 -6.78
CA VAL A 208 15.54 -5.51 -6.85
C VAL A 208 14.83 -6.45 -5.86
N VAL A 209 13.86 -5.93 -5.12
CA VAL A 209 13.00 -6.72 -4.23
C VAL A 209 11.59 -6.74 -4.81
N ALA A 210 11.02 -7.92 -4.95
CA ALA A 210 9.64 -8.18 -5.34
C ALA A 210 8.86 -8.79 -4.17
N VAL A 211 7.55 -8.49 -4.08
CA VAL A 211 6.70 -8.96 -2.97
C VAL A 211 5.93 -10.25 -3.28
N SER A 212 5.98 -10.74 -4.53
CA SER A 212 5.35 -12.00 -4.91
C SER A 212 6.21 -12.78 -5.91
N PRO A 213 6.08 -14.12 -5.95
CA PRO A 213 6.85 -14.95 -6.87
C PRO A 213 6.66 -14.56 -8.34
N LEU A 214 5.42 -14.28 -8.74
CA LEU A 214 5.12 -13.92 -10.13
C LEU A 214 5.78 -12.59 -10.54
N VAL A 215 5.77 -11.57 -9.65
CA VAL A 215 6.47 -10.30 -9.90
C VAL A 215 7.98 -10.51 -9.95
N GLN A 216 8.53 -11.39 -9.10
CA GLN A 216 9.94 -11.75 -9.14
C GLN A 216 10.34 -12.34 -10.49
N GLU A 217 9.60 -13.34 -10.97
CA GLU A 217 9.82 -13.97 -12.27
C GLU A 217 9.75 -12.96 -13.43
N GLU A 218 8.71 -12.11 -13.41
CA GLU A 218 8.52 -11.08 -14.42
C GLU A 218 9.66 -10.07 -14.47
N PHE A 219 10.10 -9.58 -13.31
CA PHE A 219 11.22 -8.64 -13.23
C PHE A 219 12.54 -9.31 -13.60
N GLN A 220 12.79 -10.54 -13.14
CA GLN A 220 14.01 -11.26 -13.51
C GLN A 220 14.11 -11.51 -15.02
N ALA A 221 12.96 -11.71 -15.70
CA ALA A 221 12.95 -11.80 -17.17
C ALA A 221 13.25 -10.46 -17.86
N MET A 222 13.11 -9.33 -17.17
CA MET A 222 13.34 -7.99 -17.70
C MET A 222 14.78 -7.48 -17.47
N THR A 223 15.52 -8.02 -16.49
CA THR A 223 16.83 -7.48 -16.10
C THR A 223 17.85 -8.56 -15.73
N GLY A 224 19.12 -8.24 -15.88
CA GLY A 224 20.23 -9.05 -15.35
C GLY A 224 20.55 -8.78 -13.87
N THR A 225 19.93 -7.77 -13.26
CA THR A 225 20.07 -7.48 -11.82
C THR A 225 19.40 -8.59 -11.00
N PRO A 226 19.99 -9.04 -9.87
CA PRO A 226 19.33 -9.98 -8.98
C PRO A 226 17.98 -9.45 -8.49
N VAL A 227 16.94 -10.30 -8.60
CA VAL A 227 15.59 -9.99 -8.09
C VAL A 227 15.27 -10.94 -6.95
N GLU A 228 15.21 -10.41 -5.74
CA GLU A 228 14.95 -11.16 -4.51
C GLU A 228 13.47 -11.13 -4.14
N LEU A 229 12.96 -12.25 -3.66
CA LEU A 229 11.60 -12.35 -3.15
C LEU A 229 11.58 -12.04 -1.65
N ILE A 230 11.00 -10.91 -1.28
CA ILE A 230 10.71 -10.57 0.13
C ILE A 230 9.24 -10.17 0.19
N THR A 231 8.39 -11.09 0.57
CA THR A 231 6.94 -10.88 0.68
C THR A 231 6.59 -9.85 1.76
N ASN A 232 5.34 -9.42 1.83
CA ASN A 232 4.82 -8.82 3.06
C ASN A 232 4.82 -9.88 4.17
N GLY A 233 4.58 -9.47 5.39
CA GLY A 233 4.52 -10.33 6.55
C GLY A 233 3.57 -9.75 7.58
N PHE A 234 3.66 -10.22 8.79
CA PHE A 234 3.01 -9.70 9.98
C PHE A 234 4.05 -9.47 11.08
N ASP A 235 3.66 -8.75 12.11
CA ASP A 235 4.47 -8.52 13.30
C ASP A 235 3.90 -9.35 14.45
N ASP A 236 4.69 -10.25 15.03
CA ASP A 236 4.26 -11.11 16.13
C ASP A 236 3.78 -10.30 17.35
N ASP A 237 4.37 -9.12 17.57
CA ASP A 237 3.97 -8.24 18.68
C ASP A 237 2.52 -7.77 18.53
N ASP A 238 2.04 -7.53 17.30
CA ASP A 238 0.66 -7.11 17.04
C ASP A 238 -0.34 -8.22 17.42
N PHE A 239 0.06 -9.49 17.32
CA PHE A 239 -0.78 -10.66 17.59
C PHE A 239 -0.58 -11.28 18.98
N SER A 240 0.26 -10.69 19.82
CA SER A 240 0.59 -11.20 21.17
C SER A 240 -0.60 -11.17 22.15
N GLN A 241 -1.56 -10.28 21.97
CA GLN A 241 -2.71 -10.16 22.86
C GLN A 241 -3.67 -11.34 22.72
N VAL A 242 -4.10 -11.92 23.83
CA VAL A 242 -5.19 -12.91 23.86
C VAL A 242 -6.51 -12.19 23.66
N VAL A 243 -7.34 -12.66 22.72
CA VAL A 243 -8.69 -12.18 22.49
C VAL A 243 -9.65 -13.31 22.80
N GLU A 244 -10.48 -13.13 23.81
CA GLU A 244 -11.53 -14.08 24.15
C GLU A 244 -12.68 -14.00 23.12
N PRO A 245 -13.17 -15.13 22.59
CA PRO A 245 -14.31 -15.16 21.66
C PRO A 245 -15.55 -14.51 22.30
N ASP A 246 -16.25 -13.70 21.54
CA ASP A 246 -17.48 -13.03 22.00
C ASP A 246 -18.74 -13.91 21.94
N GLY A 247 -18.58 -15.14 21.50
CA GLY A 247 -19.65 -16.14 21.40
C GLY A 247 -20.52 -16.04 20.15
N TYR A 248 -20.20 -15.13 19.22
CA TYR A 248 -20.88 -14.99 17.93
C TYR A 248 -20.12 -15.67 16.80
N PHE A 249 -20.82 -15.95 15.70
CA PHE A 249 -20.19 -16.38 14.45
C PHE A 249 -19.82 -15.15 13.61
N ASN A 250 -18.61 -14.66 13.80
CA ASN A 250 -18.10 -13.44 13.19
C ASN A 250 -17.51 -13.73 11.81
N VAL A 251 -18.20 -13.27 10.75
CA VAL A 251 -17.69 -13.24 9.38
C VAL A 251 -17.07 -11.87 9.16
N THR A 252 -15.73 -11.78 9.14
CA THR A 252 -15.01 -10.53 9.28
C THR A 252 -14.19 -10.17 8.04
N HIS A 253 -14.27 -8.92 7.61
CA HIS A 253 -13.37 -8.33 6.60
C HIS A 253 -12.68 -7.11 7.18
N THR A 254 -11.35 -6.99 6.98
CA THR A 254 -10.57 -5.81 7.37
C THR A 254 -9.92 -5.12 6.17
N GLY A 255 -9.85 -3.79 6.22
CA GLY A 255 -9.25 -2.94 5.19
C GLY A 255 -10.23 -2.47 4.12
N LEU A 256 -9.75 -2.21 2.89
CA LEU A 256 -10.59 -1.80 1.78
C LEU A 256 -11.38 -3.00 1.23
N PHE A 257 -12.71 -2.86 1.21
CA PHE A 257 -13.62 -3.81 0.58
C PHE A 257 -14.26 -3.13 -0.63
N ALA A 258 -13.65 -3.34 -1.79
CA ALA A 258 -14.09 -2.74 -3.04
C ALA A 258 -15.18 -3.58 -3.71
N SER A 259 -16.09 -2.90 -4.43
CA SER A 259 -17.27 -3.51 -5.06
C SER A 259 -16.95 -4.59 -6.09
N ASP A 260 -15.79 -4.51 -6.76
CA ASP A 260 -15.32 -5.51 -7.72
C ASP A 260 -14.84 -6.83 -7.07
N GLY A 261 -14.72 -6.86 -5.74
CA GLY A 261 -14.46 -8.07 -4.93
C GLY A 261 -15.70 -8.59 -4.20
N ASN A 262 -16.93 -8.21 -4.60
CA ASN A 262 -18.15 -8.63 -3.91
C ASN A 262 -18.38 -10.16 -4.00
N PRO A 263 -18.40 -10.89 -2.86
CA PRO A 263 -18.65 -12.32 -2.87
C PRO A 263 -20.16 -12.63 -2.77
N GLU A 264 -20.95 -12.29 -3.80
CA GLU A 264 -22.43 -12.42 -3.80
C GLU A 264 -22.88 -13.81 -3.39
N THR A 265 -22.23 -14.86 -3.89
CA THR A 265 -22.54 -16.25 -3.52
C THR A 265 -22.41 -16.52 -2.02
N LEU A 266 -21.46 -15.86 -1.34
CA LEU A 266 -21.32 -15.98 0.12
C LEU A 266 -22.55 -15.40 0.83
N TRP A 267 -23.05 -14.26 0.38
CA TRP A 267 -24.23 -13.63 0.96
C TRP A 267 -25.47 -14.51 0.78
N ASP A 268 -25.64 -15.15 -0.39
CA ASP A 268 -26.73 -16.08 -0.67
C ASP A 268 -26.67 -17.29 0.27
N VAL A 269 -25.49 -17.91 0.44
CA VAL A 269 -25.29 -19.07 1.34
C VAL A 269 -25.57 -18.71 2.79
N LEU A 270 -25.08 -17.57 3.27
CA LEU A 270 -25.33 -17.11 4.64
C LEU A 270 -26.83 -16.83 4.86
N SER A 271 -27.51 -16.21 3.89
CA SER A 271 -28.95 -15.95 3.92
C SER A 271 -29.77 -17.28 4.00
N GLU A 272 -29.42 -18.27 3.18
CA GLU A 272 -30.05 -19.55 3.23
C GLU A 272 -29.83 -20.24 4.58
N LYS A 273 -28.63 -20.20 5.11
CA LYS A 273 -28.31 -20.77 6.43
C LYS A 273 -29.10 -20.08 7.54
N CYS A 274 -29.25 -18.76 7.56
CA CYS A 274 -30.07 -18.03 8.53
C CYS A 274 -31.56 -18.42 8.45
N ARG A 275 -32.09 -18.68 7.24
CA ARG A 275 -33.50 -19.12 7.05
C ARG A 275 -33.74 -20.53 7.59
N THR A 276 -32.77 -21.44 7.45
CA THR A 276 -32.89 -22.85 7.79
C THR A 276 -32.47 -23.19 9.22
N ASP A 277 -31.62 -22.35 9.83
CA ASP A 277 -31.03 -22.55 11.15
C ASP A 277 -31.20 -21.29 12.02
N LYS A 278 -32.18 -21.34 12.94
CA LYS A 278 -32.50 -20.18 13.79
C LYS A 278 -31.46 -19.87 14.86
N GLU A 279 -30.65 -20.85 15.26
CA GLU A 279 -29.56 -20.61 16.20
C GLU A 279 -28.40 -19.89 15.47
N PHE A 280 -28.09 -20.32 14.25
CA PHE A 280 -27.11 -19.63 13.41
C PHE A 280 -27.54 -18.18 13.10
N ASP A 281 -28.83 -17.99 12.77
CA ASP A 281 -29.40 -16.65 12.52
C ASP A 281 -29.18 -15.69 13.69
N LYS A 282 -29.32 -16.16 14.94
CA LYS A 282 -29.05 -15.32 16.13
C LYS A 282 -27.59 -15.04 16.38
N MET A 283 -26.69 -15.90 15.90
CA MET A 283 -25.27 -15.83 16.19
C MET A 283 -24.45 -15.15 15.10
N LEU A 284 -24.99 -15.02 13.88
CA LEU A 284 -24.25 -14.44 12.76
C LEU A 284 -24.01 -12.95 12.95
N HIS A 285 -22.75 -12.54 12.84
CA HIS A 285 -22.33 -11.16 12.66
C HIS A 285 -21.46 -11.01 11.40
N ILE A 286 -21.76 -10.04 10.57
CA ILE A 286 -20.94 -9.65 9.42
C ILE A 286 -20.20 -8.35 9.80
N ARG A 287 -18.93 -8.47 10.13
CA ARG A 287 -18.12 -7.39 10.68
C ARG A 287 -17.24 -6.77 9.58
N LEU A 288 -17.45 -5.49 9.34
CA LEU A 288 -16.75 -4.76 8.29
C LEU A 288 -15.88 -3.67 8.94
N ILE A 289 -14.56 -3.83 8.84
CA ILE A 289 -13.59 -2.93 9.45
C ILE A 289 -12.76 -2.29 8.33
N GLY A 290 -12.85 -0.98 8.16
CA GLY A 290 -12.20 -0.24 7.10
C GLY A 290 -13.19 0.41 6.14
N LYS A 291 -12.70 0.83 4.97
CA LYS A 291 -13.54 1.43 3.94
C LYS A 291 -14.25 0.33 3.15
N THR A 292 -15.56 0.27 3.23
CA THR A 292 -16.41 -0.64 2.46
C THR A 292 -17.21 0.15 1.43
N ASP A 293 -17.18 -0.28 0.16
CA ASP A 293 -17.97 0.33 -0.89
C ASP A 293 -19.45 0.08 -0.65
N LYS A 294 -20.29 1.06 -1.04
CA LYS A 294 -21.74 1.01 -0.80
C LYS A 294 -22.39 -0.22 -1.43
N GLU A 295 -21.94 -0.60 -2.60
CA GLU A 295 -22.43 -1.75 -3.36
C GLU A 295 -22.31 -3.07 -2.59
N ILE A 296 -21.29 -3.21 -1.73
CA ILE A 296 -21.16 -4.38 -0.83
C ILE A 296 -22.27 -4.38 0.21
N ILE A 297 -22.51 -3.23 0.85
CA ILE A 297 -23.56 -3.08 1.86
C ILE A 297 -24.94 -3.31 1.23
N ASP A 298 -25.18 -2.77 0.05
CA ASP A 298 -26.41 -2.93 -0.70
C ASP A 298 -26.65 -4.40 -1.08
N SER A 299 -25.59 -5.15 -1.44
CA SER A 299 -25.64 -6.59 -1.75
C SER A 299 -25.99 -7.42 -0.52
N ILE A 300 -25.38 -7.16 0.63
CA ILE A 300 -25.68 -7.82 1.89
C ILE A 300 -27.14 -7.55 2.31
N ASN A 301 -27.60 -6.31 2.18
CA ASN A 301 -28.99 -5.94 2.46
C ASN A 301 -29.99 -6.66 1.54
N ALA A 302 -29.67 -6.74 0.24
CA ALA A 302 -30.49 -7.43 -0.75
C ALA A 302 -30.63 -8.95 -0.47
N ALA A 303 -29.58 -9.57 0.11
CA ALA A 303 -29.61 -10.94 0.59
C ALA A 303 -30.42 -11.13 1.91
N GLY A 304 -30.97 -10.06 2.49
CA GLY A 304 -31.73 -10.10 3.74
C GLY A 304 -30.86 -10.16 5.01
N LEU A 305 -29.57 -9.89 4.90
CA LEU A 305 -28.60 -10.00 6.01
C LEU A 305 -28.28 -8.65 6.68
N GLY A 306 -29.02 -7.60 6.37
CA GLY A 306 -28.73 -6.23 6.86
C GLY A 306 -28.72 -6.10 8.38
N SER A 307 -29.56 -6.88 9.12
CA SER A 307 -29.60 -6.89 10.58
C SER A 307 -28.35 -7.50 11.24
N HIS A 308 -27.56 -8.26 10.49
CA HIS A 308 -26.33 -8.90 10.97
C HIS A 308 -25.07 -8.04 10.73
N VAL A 309 -25.20 -6.93 9.97
CA VAL A 309 -24.05 -6.10 9.60
C VAL A 309 -23.61 -5.20 10.74
N ILE A 310 -22.34 -5.29 11.10
CA ILE A 310 -21.64 -4.39 12.03
C ILE A 310 -20.53 -3.69 11.25
N ASN A 311 -20.82 -2.49 10.76
CA ASN A 311 -19.85 -1.69 10.01
C ASN A 311 -19.16 -0.71 10.94
N LEU A 312 -17.91 -0.99 11.32
CA LEU A 312 -17.09 -0.18 12.21
C LEU A 312 -16.36 0.96 11.49
N GLY A 313 -16.37 0.95 10.15
CA GLY A 313 -15.59 1.93 9.37
C GLY A 313 -14.09 1.80 9.60
N TYR A 314 -13.35 2.86 9.28
CA TYR A 314 -11.91 2.89 9.50
C TYR A 314 -11.58 2.86 10.99
N GLN A 315 -10.71 1.94 11.37
CA GLN A 315 -10.21 1.76 12.74
C GLN A 315 -8.68 1.75 12.75
N ASP A 316 -8.10 1.99 13.92
CA ASP A 316 -6.68 1.84 14.16
C ASP A 316 -6.25 0.39 13.98
N HIS A 317 -4.97 0.16 13.66
CA HIS A 317 -4.44 -1.16 13.33
C HIS A 317 -4.66 -2.20 14.44
N ASN A 318 -4.44 -1.83 15.71
CA ASN A 318 -4.65 -2.71 16.86
C ASN A 318 -6.11 -3.18 17.00
N VAL A 319 -7.09 -2.32 16.66
CA VAL A 319 -8.51 -2.70 16.64
C VAL A 319 -8.77 -3.69 15.49
N ALA A 320 -8.20 -3.43 14.31
CA ALA A 320 -8.35 -4.34 13.18
C ALA A 320 -7.78 -5.73 13.50
N VAL A 321 -6.61 -5.82 14.12
CA VAL A 321 -6.00 -7.10 14.55
C VAL A 321 -6.88 -7.82 15.57
N ARG A 322 -7.44 -7.10 16.55
CA ARG A 322 -8.37 -7.70 17.51
C ARG A 322 -9.61 -8.30 16.84
N GLU A 323 -10.17 -7.59 15.85
CA GLU A 323 -11.32 -8.07 15.08
C GLU A 323 -10.96 -9.28 14.21
N GLN A 324 -9.74 -9.34 13.65
CA GLN A 324 -9.23 -10.50 12.94
C GLN A 324 -9.12 -11.72 13.88
N LYS A 325 -8.62 -11.53 15.11
CA LYS A 325 -8.49 -12.60 16.10
C LYS A 325 -9.82 -13.09 16.65
N ASN A 326 -10.86 -12.24 16.69
CA ASN A 326 -12.22 -12.60 17.10
C ASN A 326 -13.08 -13.18 15.96
N ALA A 327 -12.53 -13.28 14.75
CA ALA A 327 -13.28 -13.79 13.61
C ALA A 327 -13.46 -15.30 13.69
N SER A 328 -14.67 -15.80 13.34
CA SER A 328 -14.91 -17.22 13.07
C SER A 328 -14.55 -17.57 11.63
N LEU A 329 -14.65 -16.59 10.73
CA LEU A 329 -14.31 -16.69 9.32
C LEU A 329 -13.81 -15.32 8.81
N LEU A 330 -12.62 -15.28 8.25
CA LEU A 330 -12.04 -14.10 7.61
C LEU A 330 -12.33 -14.14 6.10
N ILE A 331 -12.81 -13.02 5.55
CA ILE A 331 -13.08 -12.91 4.12
C ILE A 331 -11.92 -12.21 3.43
N LEU A 332 -11.27 -12.90 2.48
CA LEU A 332 -10.20 -12.35 1.65
C LEU A 332 -10.62 -12.34 0.17
N PRO A 333 -11.46 -11.37 -0.26
CA PRO A 333 -11.95 -11.34 -1.62
C PRO A 333 -10.80 -11.00 -2.57
N LEU A 334 -10.47 -11.92 -3.45
CA LEU A 334 -9.50 -11.73 -4.51
C LEU A 334 -10.22 -11.45 -5.82
N ARG A 335 -9.68 -10.53 -6.60
CA ARG A 335 -10.22 -10.20 -7.92
C ARG A 335 -9.87 -11.28 -8.94
N LYS A 336 -10.79 -11.52 -9.89
CA LYS A 336 -10.66 -12.60 -10.87
C LYS A 336 -9.78 -12.24 -12.08
N GLU A 337 -9.54 -10.95 -12.31
CA GLU A 337 -8.79 -10.47 -13.47
C GLU A 337 -7.32 -10.95 -13.42
N PRO A 338 -6.76 -11.33 -14.57
CA PRO A 338 -5.39 -11.87 -14.64
C PRO A 338 -4.33 -10.97 -14.01
N GLU A 339 -4.53 -9.65 -14.06
CA GLU A 339 -3.61 -8.65 -13.53
C GLU A 339 -3.46 -8.71 -12.00
N TYR A 340 -4.43 -9.33 -11.30
CA TYR A 340 -4.38 -9.50 -9.84
C TYR A 340 -3.70 -10.79 -9.39
N ARG A 341 -3.37 -11.72 -10.31
CA ARG A 341 -2.69 -12.98 -9.96
C ARG A 341 -1.35 -12.78 -9.28
N ALA A 342 -0.70 -11.66 -9.56
CA ALA A 342 0.58 -11.29 -8.96
C ALA A 342 0.43 -10.66 -7.56
N THR A 343 -0.79 -10.34 -7.14
CA THR A 343 -1.04 -9.60 -5.90
C THR A 343 -1.08 -10.54 -4.70
N LEU A 344 -0.18 -10.34 -3.74
CA LEU A 344 -0.24 -10.91 -2.40
C LEU A 344 -0.68 -9.80 -1.43
N PRO A 345 -1.96 -9.73 -1.05
CA PRO A 345 -2.44 -8.67 -0.16
C PRO A 345 -1.75 -8.76 1.20
N GLY A 346 -1.32 -7.61 1.77
CA GLY A 346 -0.71 -7.59 3.10
C GLY A 346 -1.58 -8.24 4.18
N LYS A 347 -2.91 -8.03 4.10
CA LYS A 347 -3.88 -8.62 5.02
C LYS A 347 -3.89 -10.17 5.03
N LEU A 348 -3.44 -10.84 3.96
CA LEU A 348 -3.30 -12.29 3.96
C LEU A 348 -2.38 -12.77 5.08
N PHE A 349 -1.27 -12.10 5.28
CA PHE A 349 -0.27 -12.46 6.30
C PHE A 349 -0.82 -12.21 7.71
N GLU A 350 -1.54 -11.12 7.92
CA GLU A 350 -2.23 -10.84 9.18
C GLU A 350 -3.33 -11.87 9.47
N TYR A 351 -4.10 -12.27 8.45
CA TYR A 351 -5.13 -13.29 8.57
C TYR A 351 -4.52 -14.66 8.92
N LEU A 352 -3.41 -15.03 8.30
CA LEU A 352 -2.67 -16.24 8.67
C LEU A 352 -2.17 -16.18 10.12
N ALA A 353 -1.68 -15.01 10.57
CA ALA A 353 -1.22 -14.80 11.94
C ALA A 353 -2.37 -14.87 12.97
N SER A 354 -3.60 -14.52 12.59
CA SER A 354 -4.76 -14.66 13.47
C SER A 354 -5.15 -16.12 13.75
N MET A 355 -4.64 -17.07 12.95
CA MET A 355 -4.93 -18.52 13.02
C MET A 355 -6.41 -18.89 12.80
N ASN A 356 -7.21 -17.97 12.26
CA ASN A 356 -8.62 -18.21 11.95
C ASN A 356 -8.82 -18.67 10.49
N PRO A 357 -9.92 -19.40 10.20
CA PRO A 357 -10.26 -19.80 8.84
C PRO A 357 -10.35 -18.60 7.88
N ILE A 358 -9.83 -18.75 6.66
CA ILE A 358 -9.83 -17.74 5.60
C ILE A 358 -10.61 -18.28 4.40
N LEU A 359 -11.56 -17.49 3.88
CA LEU A 359 -12.32 -17.76 2.67
C LEU A 359 -11.92 -16.81 1.55
#